data_a0894531689bbffc638ad2aac251180b
#
_entry.id   a0894531689bbffc638ad2aac251180b
#
_cell.length_a   1.000
_cell.length_b   1.000
_cell.length_c   1.000
_cell.angle_alpha   90.00
_cell.angle_beta   90.00
_cell.angle_gamma   90.00
#
_symmetry.space_group_name_H-M   'P 1'
#
loop_
_entity.id
_entity.type
_entity.pdbx_description
1 polymer ?
#
loop_
_entity_poly.entity_id
_entity_poly.type
_entity_poly.pdbx_seq_one_letter_code
_entity_poly.pdbx_strand_id
1 'polypeptide(L)'
;LVVGATARTRTLVDVHRNIALAATAAMVFLLSVLMAPTGSAHADLQVSTPEDGESLEVAPEEIRLTFSEELFEELVEISILDAAGDLYSTIGVEQTPPPGTGVIFPWPPQAPPGEYSIAYRVVSA
;
A
#
# COMPACT_ATOMS: atom_id res chain seq x y z
N LEU A 1 43.46 -28.58 53.86
CA LEU A 1 43.03 -28.87 52.48
C LEU A 1 41.67 -28.21 52.21
N VAL A 2 41.67 -27.02 51.67
CA VAL A 2 40.45 -26.36 51.25
C VAL A 2 40.57 -26.11 49.75
N VAL A 3 40.13 -27.07 48.94
CA VAL A 3 39.99 -26.91 47.51
C VAL A 3 38.59 -27.37 47.14
N GLY A 4 37.72 -26.47 46.79
CA GLY A 4 36.45 -26.90 46.18
C GLY A 4 35.23 -25.99 46.30
N ALA A 5 35.24 -24.92 47.08
CA ALA A 5 34.01 -24.07 47.22
C ALA A 5 33.90 -22.90 46.24
N THR A 6 34.97 -22.53 45.58
CA THR A 6 35.00 -21.31 44.75
C THR A 6 34.57 -21.50 43.29
N ALA A 7 34.66 -22.74 42.78
CA ALA A 7 34.34 -23.02 41.38
C ALA A 7 32.82 -23.09 41.12
N ARG A 8 32.01 -23.56 42.07
CA ARG A 8 30.55 -23.70 41.90
C ARG A 8 29.81 -22.36 41.90
N THR A 9 30.29 -21.42 42.68
CA THR A 9 29.65 -20.09 42.78
C THR A 9 29.84 -19.28 41.51
N ARG A 10 31.02 -19.36 40.87
CA ARG A 10 31.28 -18.67 39.59
C ARG A 10 30.43 -19.24 38.46
N THR A 11 30.27 -20.53 38.38
CA THR A 11 29.46 -21.19 37.33
C THR A 11 28.00 -20.79 37.38
N LEU A 12 27.41 -20.66 38.58
CA LEU A 12 26.01 -20.25 38.76
C LEU A 12 25.81 -18.78 38.39
N VAL A 13 26.73 -17.91 38.75
CA VAL A 13 26.67 -16.48 38.38
C VAL A 13 26.77 -16.29 36.87
N ASP A 14 27.64 -17.03 36.19
CA ASP A 14 27.82 -16.98 34.77
C ASP A 14 26.58 -17.52 34.01
N VAL A 15 25.97 -18.57 34.49
CA VAL A 15 24.69 -19.12 33.93
C VAL A 15 23.56 -18.08 34.02
N HIS A 16 23.38 -17.48 35.20
CA HIS A 16 22.33 -16.45 35.38
C HIS A 16 22.58 -15.22 34.54
N ARG A 17 23.82 -14.78 34.41
CA ARG A 17 24.21 -13.67 33.54
C ARG A 17 23.92 -13.96 32.07
N ASN A 18 24.23 -15.14 31.58
CA ASN A 18 23.99 -15.53 30.20
C ASN A 18 22.48 -15.68 29.91
N ILE A 19 21.68 -16.19 30.83
CA ILE A 19 20.23 -16.27 30.71
C ILE A 19 19.63 -14.86 30.69
N ALA A 20 20.06 -13.95 31.54
CA ALA A 20 19.61 -12.55 31.56
C ALA A 20 19.94 -11.82 30.27
N LEU A 21 21.14 -12.01 29.70
CA LEU A 21 21.54 -11.43 28.42
C LEU A 21 20.73 -11.99 27.25
N ALA A 22 20.46 -13.29 27.22
CA ALA A 22 19.64 -13.94 26.21
C ALA A 22 18.18 -13.47 26.29
N ALA A 23 17.60 -13.34 27.48
CA ALA A 23 16.25 -12.81 27.70
C ALA A 23 16.13 -11.34 27.26
N THR A 24 17.13 -10.52 27.55
CA THR A 24 17.18 -9.12 27.12
C THR A 24 17.29 -9.01 25.61
N ALA A 25 18.13 -9.79 24.95
CA ALA A 25 18.25 -9.83 23.51
C ALA A 25 16.97 -10.29 22.82
N ALA A 26 16.29 -11.32 23.34
CA ALA A 26 15.01 -11.78 22.83
C ALA A 26 13.90 -10.71 22.97
N MET A 27 13.90 -9.97 24.08
CA MET A 27 12.93 -8.91 24.32
C MET A 27 13.14 -7.70 23.38
N VAL A 28 14.40 -7.32 23.15
CA VAL A 28 14.74 -6.25 22.18
C VAL A 28 14.36 -6.66 20.77
N PHE A 29 14.63 -7.90 20.38
CA PHE A 29 14.24 -8.43 19.06
C PHE A 29 12.73 -8.44 18.89
N LEU A 30 11.97 -8.89 19.89
CA LEU A 30 10.51 -8.91 19.86
C LEU A 30 9.92 -7.50 19.78
N LEU A 31 10.49 -6.54 20.52
CA LEU A 31 10.07 -5.13 20.44
C LEU A 31 10.35 -4.53 19.05
N SER A 32 11.47 -4.90 18.42
CA SER A 32 11.81 -4.45 17.08
C SER A 32 10.82 -4.93 16.01
N VAL A 33 10.31 -6.14 16.16
CA VAL A 33 9.29 -6.71 15.27
C VAL A 33 7.93 -6.01 15.45
N LEU A 34 7.57 -5.65 16.69
CA LEU A 34 6.33 -4.93 16.99
C LEU A 34 6.36 -3.46 16.55
N MET A 35 7.54 -2.88 16.39
CA MET A 35 7.74 -1.52 15.90
C MET A 35 8.02 -1.44 14.40
N ALA A 36 8.03 -2.58 13.69
CA ALA A 36 8.13 -2.56 12.24
C ALA A 36 6.94 -1.76 11.67
N PRO A 37 7.17 -0.70 10.88
CA PRO A 37 6.07 -0.02 10.23
C PRO A 37 5.33 -1.04 9.37
N THR A 38 4.03 -1.18 9.61
CA THR A 38 3.17 -1.88 8.69
C THR A 38 3.16 -1.05 7.42
N GLY A 39 3.98 -1.41 6.44
CA GLY A 39 3.95 -0.81 5.13
C GLY A 39 2.52 -0.93 4.60
N SER A 40 1.82 0.18 4.52
CA SER A 40 0.54 0.23 3.83
C SER A 40 0.84 0.03 2.35
N ALA A 41 0.51 -1.12 1.82
CA ALA A 41 0.62 -1.40 0.39
C ALA A 41 -0.56 -0.77 -0.39
N HIS A 42 -1.04 0.40 0.05
CA HIS A 42 -2.18 1.09 -0.54
C HIS A 42 -1.72 2.42 -1.14
N ALA A 43 -1.80 2.52 -2.45
CA ALA A 43 -1.65 3.78 -3.15
C ALA A 43 -2.93 4.60 -2.98
N ASP A 44 -2.82 5.77 -2.37
CA ASP A 44 -3.93 6.69 -2.19
C ASP A 44 -4.08 7.60 -3.41
N LEU A 45 -5.32 7.81 -3.86
CA LEU A 45 -5.61 8.76 -4.92
C LEU A 45 -5.33 10.19 -4.43
N GLN A 46 -4.45 10.90 -5.13
CA GLN A 46 -4.05 12.26 -4.81
C GLN A 46 -4.78 13.30 -5.68
N VAL A 47 -4.89 13.02 -6.96
CA VAL A 47 -5.48 13.93 -7.95
C VAL A 47 -6.25 13.13 -8.99
N SER A 48 -7.39 13.63 -9.39
CA SER A 48 -8.12 13.17 -10.57
C SER A 48 -8.37 14.34 -11.54
N THR A 49 -8.36 14.04 -12.82
CA THR A 49 -8.78 14.99 -13.87
C THR A 49 -9.72 14.26 -14.82
N PRO A 50 -10.99 14.63 -14.92
CA PRO A 50 -11.69 15.68 -14.15
C PRO A 50 -11.66 15.46 -12.64
N GLU A 51 -11.85 16.53 -11.86
CA GLU A 51 -11.92 16.44 -10.39
C GLU A 51 -13.19 15.71 -9.93
N ASP A 52 -13.11 15.10 -8.77
CA ASP A 52 -14.28 14.47 -8.15
C ASP A 52 -15.41 15.48 -7.94
N GLY A 53 -16.62 15.12 -8.39
CA GLY A 53 -17.79 15.99 -8.34
C GLY A 53 -17.85 17.09 -9.41
N GLU A 54 -16.87 17.16 -10.31
CA GLU A 54 -16.86 18.14 -11.40
C GLU A 54 -17.97 17.86 -12.42
N SER A 55 -18.65 18.92 -12.85
CA SER A 55 -19.65 18.87 -13.94
C SER A 55 -19.03 19.44 -15.20
N LEU A 56 -19.10 18.67 -16.28
CA LEU A 56 -18.55 19.04 -17.59
C LEU A 56 -19.67 19.28 -18.61
N GLU A 57 -19.56 20.33 -19.39
CA GLU A 57 -20.48 20.58 -20.51
C GLU A 57 -20.18 19.70 -21.73
N VAL A 58 -18.90 19.30 -21.85
CA VAL A 58 -18.41 18.44 -22.93
C VAL A 58 -17.71 17.24 -22.29
N ALA A 59 -17.96 16.05 -22.83
CA ALA A 59 -17.29 14.84 -22.36
C ALA A 59 -15.76 14.98 -22.48
N PRO A 60 -14.97 14.53 -21.49
CA PRO A 60 -13.53 14.56 -21.56
C PRO A 60 -13.02 13.56 -22.61
N GLU A 61 -11.85 13.78 -23.16
CA GLU A 61 -11.21 12.80 -24.05
C GLU A 61 -10.62 11.64 -23.25
N GLU A 62 -10.06 11.94 -22.08
CA GLU A 62 -9.41 10.98 -21.20
C GLU A 62 -9.64 11.33 -19.74
N ILE A 63 -9.43 10.34 -18.90
CA ILE A 63 -9.39 10.48 -17.45
C ILE A 63 -7.97 10.22 -16.97
N ARG A 64 -7.51 11.04 -16.01
CA ARG A 64 -6.23 10.88 -15.32
C ARG A 64 -6.44 10.69 -13.83
N LEU A 65 -5.79 9.68 -13.27
CA LEU A 65 -5.72 9.45 -11.84
C LEU A 65 -4.25 9.43 -11.42
N THR A 66 -3.90 10.17 -10.39
CA THR A 66 -2.54 10.19 -9.82
C THR A 66 -2.59 9.72 -8.39
N PHE A 67 -1.73 8.80 -8.04
CA PHE A 67 -1.66 8.14 -6.74
C PHE A 67 -0.40 8.54 -5.97
N SER A 68 -0.38 8.24 -4.68
CA SER A 68 0.72 8.56 -3.78
C SER A 68 1.99 7.74 -4.03
N GLU A 69 1.85 6.59 -4.68
CA GLU A 69 2.92 5.62 -4.88
C GLU A 69 2.92 5.08 -6.31
N GLU A 70 4.05 4.51 -6.73
CA GLU A 70 4.17 3.77 -7.98
C GLU A 70 3.26 2.54 -7.99
N LEU A 71 2.67 2.23 -9.13
CA LEU A 71 1.69 1.18 -9.28
C LEU A 71 2.24 0.01 -10.11
N PHE A 72 1.79 -1.20 -9.77
CA PHE A 72 1.91 -2.35 -10.67
C PHE A 72 0.86 -2.24 -11.77
N GLU A 73 1.29 -1.93 -12.98
CA GLU A 73 0.39 -1.71 -14.14
C GLU A 73 -0.52 -2.92 -14.39
N GLU A 74 0.01 -4.12 -14.28
CA GLU A 74 -0.75 -5.36 -14.53
C GLU A 74 -1.86 -5.62 -13.50
N LEU A 75 -1.82 -4.89 -12.38
CA LEU A 75 -2.78 -5.02 -11.29
C LEU A 75 -3.73 -3.82 -11.18
N VAL A 76 -3.72 -2.94 -12.17
CA VAL A 76 -4.66 -1.81 -12.25
C VAL A 76 -5.93 -2.26 -12.95
N GLU A 77 -7.04 -2.12 -12.26
CA GLU A 77 -8.39 -2.38 -12.80
C GLU A 77 -9.22 -1.11 -12.70
N ILE A 78 -9.82 -0.69 -13.81
CA ILE A 78 -10.71 0.48 -13.89
C ILE A 78 -12.06 0.06 -14.44
N SER A 79 -13.11 0.49 -13.75
CA SER A 79 -14.50 0.30 -14.18
C SER A 79 -15.26 1.62 -14.13
N ILE A 80 -16.08 1.86 -15.12
CA ILE A 80 -16.99 3.00 -15.15
C ILE A 80 -18.38 2.49 -14.78
N LEU A 81 -18.98 3.10 -13.77
CA LEU A 81 -20.34 2.80 -13.32
C LEU A 81 -21.26 3.94 -13.72
N ASP A 82 -22.49 3.61 -14.09
CA ASP A 82 -23.55 4.59 -14.37
C ASP A 82 -24.19 5.15 -13.10
N ALA A 83 -25.16 6.04 -13.24
CA ALA A 83 -25.85 6.67 -12.11
C ALA A 83 -26.62 5.67 -11.21
N ALA A 84 -26.98 4.51 -11.73
CA ALA A 84 -27.62 3.44 -10.96
C ALA A 84 -26.58 2.56 -10.21
N GLY A 85 -25.28 2.75 -10.46
CA GLY A 85 -24.20 1.94 -9.91
C GLY A 85 -23.95 0.66 -10.72
N ASP A 86 -24.54 0.54 -11.90
CA ASP A 86 -24.32 -0.59 -12.78
C ASP A 86 -23.05 -0.40 -13.63
N LEU A 87 -22.40 -1.51 -13.94
CA LEU A 87 -21.20 -1.48 -14.77
C LEU A 87 -21.55 -0.99 -16.19
N TYR A 88 -21.00 0.16 -16.56
CA TYR A 88 -21.09 0.69 -17.91
C TYR A 88 -19.97 0.14 -18.81
N SER A 89 -18.74 0.20 -18.34
CA SER A 89 -17.57 -0.27 -19.09
C SER A 89 -16.41 -0.63 -18.18
N THR A 90 -15.63 -1.63 -18.62
CA THR A 90 -14.30 -1.92 -18.08
C THR A 90 -13.27 -1.46 -19.11
N ILE A 91 -12.22 -0.77 -18.67
CA ILE A 91 -11.31 -0.07 -19.55
C ILE A 91 -9.88 -0.53 -19.32
N GLY A 92 -9.15 -0.72 -20.43
CA GLY A 92 -7.70 -0.84 -20.42
C GLY A 92 -7.06 0.50 -20.06
N VAL A 93 -6.03 0.47 -19.26
CA VAL A 93 -5.32 1.65 -18.79
C VAL A 93 -3.91 1.72 -19.37
N GLU A 94 -3.38 2.93 -19.44
CA GLU A 94 -1.99 3.21 -19.74
C GLU A 94 -1.36 3.86 -18.51
N GLN A 95 -0.26 3.31 -18.05
CA GLN A 95 0.48 3.89 -16.95
C GLN A 95 1.24 5.14 -17.42
N THR A 96 1.29 6.16 -16.58
CA THR A 96 2.12 7.34 -16.89
C THR A 96 3.60 6.99 -16.89
N PRO A 97 4.42 7.73 -17.66
CA PRO A 97 5.88 7.56 -17.60
C PRO A 97 6.41 7.64 -16.16
N PRO A 98 7.61 7.10 -15.90
CA PRO A 98 8.19 7.11 -14.56
C PRO A 98 8.01 8.45 -13.84
N PRO A 99 7.65 8.40 -12.53
CA PRO A 99 7.73 7.27 -11.62
C PRO A 99 6.56 6.27 -11.68
N GLY A 100 5.61 6.36 -12.62
CA GLY A 100 4.54 5.39 -12.75
C GLY A 100 3.46 5.49 -11.65
N THR A 101 3.24 6.69 -11.14
CA THR A 101 2.24 6.96 -10.09
C THR A 101 0.85 7.26 -10.62
N GLY A 102 0.68 7.33 -11.92
CA GLY A 102 -0.58 7.68 -12.54
C GLY A 102 -1.08 6.66 -13.53
N VAL A 103 -2.37 6.72 -13.81
CA VAL A 103 -3.03 5.99 -14.89
C VAL A 103 -3.82 6.94 -15.75
N ILE A 104 -3.86 6.64 -17.04
CA ILE A 104 -4.61 7.40 -18.04
C ILE A 104 -5.48 6.41 -18.80
N PHE A 105 -6.72 6.75 -19.03
CA PHE A 105 -7.61 5.94 -19.86
C PHE A 105 -8.58 6.82 -20.64
N PRO A 106 -8.96 6.40 -21.87
CA PRO A 106 -9.87 7.16 -22.70
C PRO A 106 -11.29 7.10 -22.10
N TRP A 107 -12.00 8.23 -22.19
CA TRP A 107 -13.42 8.22 -21.91
C TRP A 107 -14.18 7.57 -23.09
N PRO A 108 -15.18 6.71 -22.84
CA PRO A 108 -15.98 6.12 -23.91
C PRO A 108 -16.69 7.21 -24.73
N PRO A 109 -16.40 7.34 -26.02
CA PRO A 109 -16.93 8.46 -26.82
C PRO A 109 -18.45 8.39 -27.05
N GLN A 110 -19.04 7.21 -26.82
CA GLN A 110 -20.47 6.96 -27.01
C GLN A 110 -21.24 6.99 -25.68
N ALA A 111 -20.58 7.27 -24.56
CA ALA A 111 -21.25 7.35 -23.27
C ALA A 111 -22.29 8.50 -23.31
N PRO A 112 -23.56 8.22 -23.01
CA PRO A 112 -24.58 9.26 -22.98
C PRO A 112 -24.34 10.24 -21.83
N PRO A 113 -24.87 11.48 -21.93
CA PRO A 113 -24.82 12.40 -20.80
C PRO A 113 -25.44 11.79 -19.55
N GLY A 114 -24.80 12.00 -18.41
CA GLY A 114 -25.25 11.47 -17.13
C GLY A 114 -24.19 11.58 -16.06
N GLU A 115 -24.50 11.05 -14.91
CA GLU A 115 -23.58 10.90 -13.80
C GLU A 115 -22.87 9.55 -13.87
N TYR A 116 -21.57 9.56 -13.71
CA TYR A 116 -20.74 8.36 -13.74
C TYR A 116 -19.81 8.33 -12.54
N SER A 117 -19.48 7.13 -12.10
CA SER A 117 -18.47 6.89 -11.07
C SER A 117 -17.34 6.06 -11.65
N ILE A 118 -16.09 6.40 -11.26
CA ILE A 118 -14.92 5.60 -11.59
C ILE A 118 -14.59 4.74 -10.39
N ALA A 119 -14.73 3.44 -10.55
CA ALA A 119 -14.24 2.46 -9.57
C ALA A 119 -12.88 1.95 -10.01
N TYR A 120 -11.93 1.94 -9.10
CA TYR A 120 -10.57 1.49 -9.39
C TYR A 120 -10.05 0.54 -8.32
N ARG A 121 -9.20 -0.36 -8.76
CA ARG A 121 -8.39 -1.21 -7.91
C ARG A 121 -6.94 -1.08 -8.35
N VAL A 122 -6.08 -0.70 -7.43
CA VAL A 122 -4.66 -0.48 -7.66
C VAL A 122 -3.83 -1.17 -6.59
N VAL A 123 -2.62 -1.55 -6.95
CA VAL A 123 -1.63 -2.13 -6.03
C VAL A 123 -0.35 -1.34 -6.20
N SER A 124 0.21 -0.86 -5.08
CA SER A 124 1.51 -0.19 -5.08
C SER A 124 2.66 -1.16 -5.35
N ALA A 125 3.61 -0.69 -6.12
CA ALA A 125 4.81 -1.43 -6.45
C ALA A 125 5.82 -1.52 -5.30
#